data_7cdaabab7fa54596f5dd931ac8500d01
#
_entry.id   7cdaabab7fa54596f5dd931ac8500d01
#
_cell.length_a   1.000
_cell.length_b   1.000
_cell.length_c   1.000
_cell.angle_alpha   90.00
_cell.angle_beta   90.00
_cell.angle_gamma   90.00
#
_symmetry.space_group_name_H-M   'P 1'
#
loop_
_entity.id
_entity.type
_entity.pdbx_description
1 polymer ?
#
loop_
_entity_poly.entity_id
_entity_poly.type
_entity_poly.pdbx_seq_one_letter_code
_entity_poly.pdbx_strand_id
1 'polypeptide(L)'
;MVALYFMMDEKLIELGLIKNLETGRCEYDSYIRNGMLMQLRRLGIGDNIGEAHMRNRAWVSHWVVEQAAKDNCIREINREGKTYYNIEDYGRVRELFGELLREVQRIKSQGDYEAAKALVEGYGVKVDPEIHKQVLSRAEALGIAPYGGFINPKLVATTDTSGAILDVTL
;
A
#
# COMPACT_ATOMS: atom_id res chain seq x y z
N MET A 1 -7.71 -5.76 0.53
CA MET A 1 -9.02 -5.11 0.26
C MET A 1 -10.05 -5.34 1.35
N VAL A 2 -10.34 -6.58 1.78
CA VAL A 2 -11.35 -6.84 2.84
C VAL A 2 -11.06 -6.00 4.08
N ALA A 3 -9.84 -6.06 4.62
CA ALA A 3 -9.44 -5.25 5.78
C ALA A 3 -9.66 -3.75 5.53
N LEU A 4 -9.26 -3.22 4.37
CA LEU A 4 -9.48 -1.81 4.03
C LEU A 4 -10.96 -1.42 4.05
N TYR A 5 -11.83 -2.24 3.46
CA TYR A 5 -13.27 -1.97 3.47
C TYR A 5 -13.83 -1.85 4.89
N PHE A 6 -13.34 -2.67 5.84
CA PHE A 6 -13.78 -2.64 7.21
C PHE A 6 -13.10 -1.58 8.09
N MET A 7 -11.94 -1.03 7.71
CA MET A 7 -11.23 -0.03 8.54
C MET A 7 -12.02 1.23 8.85
N MET A 8 -13.08 1.53 8.07
CA MET A 8 -14.01 2.63 8.29
C MET A 8 -15.37 2.16 8.82
N ASP A 9 -15.44 0.98 9.45
CA ASP A 9 -16.65 0.45 10.04
C ASP A 9 -16.68 0.69 11.56
N GLU A 10 -17.75 1.33 12.06
CA GLU A 10 -17.92 1.62 13.49
C GLU A 10 -17.91 0.36 14.35
N LYS A 11 -18.23 -0.79 13.75
CA LYS A 11 -18.16 -2.08 14.44
C LYS A 11 -16.78 -2.39 15.00
N LEU A 12 -15.72 -1.92 14.35
CA LEU A 12 -14.35 -2.09 14.87
C LEU A 12 -14.11 -1.31 16.16
N ILE A 13 -14.79 -0.16 16.33
CA ILE A 13 -14.75 0.62 17.57
C ILE A 13 -15.51 -0.11 18.69
N GLU A 14 -16.72 -0.59 18.38
CA GLU A 14 -17.53 -1.37 19.33
C GLU A 14 -16.81 -2.62 19.84
N LEU A 15 -16.04 -3.27 18.96
CA LEU A 15 -15.23 -4.44 19.28
C LEU A 15 -13.90 -4.11 19.98
N GLY A 16 -13.58 -2.83 20.16
CA GLY A 16 -12.32 -2.38 20.76
C GLY A 16 -11.07 -2.64 19.89
N LEU A 17 -11.24 -2.90 18.59
CA LEU A 17 -10.13 -3.18 17.65
C LEU A 17 -9.44 -1.91 17.19
N ILE A 18 -10.16 -0.81 17.07
CA ILE A 18 -9.62 0.53 16.80
C ILE A 18 -10.21 1.53 17.78
N LYS A 19 -9.48 2.62 18.07
CA LYS A 19 -9.90 3.64 19.01
C LYS A 19 -11.01 4.54 18.45
N ASN A 20 -10.93 4.89 17.18
CA ASN A 20 -11.87 5.74 16.45
C ASN A 20 -11.66 5.59 14.94
N LEU A 21 -12.53 6.19 14.14
CA LEU A 21 -12.43 6.14 12.66
C LEU A 21 -11.23 6.91 12.09
N GLU A 22 -10.56 7.75 12.88
CA GLU A 22 -9.33 8.41 12.43
C GLU A 22 -8.23 7.39 12.10
N THR A 23 -8.17 6.28 12.83
CA THR A 23 -7.30 5.15 12.49
C THR A 23 -7.56 4.64 11.08
N GLY A 24 -8.84 4.47 10.71
CA GLY A 24 -9.23 4.04 9.36
C GLY A 24 -8.84 5.05 8.27
N ARG A 25 -8.99 6.35 8.55
CA ARG A 25 -8.55 7.42 7.63
C ARG A 25 -7.05 7.38 7.40
N CYS A 26 -6.26 7.29 8.47
CA CYS A 26 -4.80 7.17 8.36
C CYS A 26 -4.38 5.93 7.55
N GLU A 27 -5.08 4.81 7.69
CA GLU A 27 -4.82 3.59 6.91
C GLU A 27 -5.13 3.80 5.43
N TYR A 28 -6.23 4.50 5.09
CA TYR A 28 -6.54 4.82 3.69
C TYR A 28 -5.49 5.74 3.07
N ASP A 29 -5.11 6.83 3.76
CA ASP A 29 -4.04 7.71 3.31
C ASP A 29 -2.73 6.97 3.10
N SER A 30 -2.36 6.13 4.07
CA SER A 30 -1.15 5.31 4.00
C SER A 30 -1.19 4.32 2.84
N TYR A 31 -2.33 3.66 2.62
CA TYR A 31 -2.47 2.67 1.56
C TYR A 31 -2.38 3.31 0.17
N ILE A 32 -3.14 4.38 -0.08
CA ILE A 32 -3.12 5.11 -1.36
C ILE A 32 -1.72 5.68 -1.62
N ARG A 33 -1.13 6.39 -0.65
CA ARG A 33 0.22 6.93 -0.77
C ARG A 33 1.26 5.84 -1.06
N ASN A 34 1.13 4.69 -0.42
CA ASN A 34 2.07 3.58 -0.61
C ASN A 34 1.92 2.96 -1.99
N GLY A 35 0.69 2.71 -2.44
CA GLY A 35 0.41 2.12 -3.74
C GLY A 35 0.76 3.03 -4.92
N MET A 36 0.48 4.33 -4.79
CA MET A 36 0.74 5.32 -5.84
C MET A 36 2.19 5.80 -5.89
N LEU A 37 2.87 5.92 -4.74
CA LEU A 37 4.16 6.60 -4.65
C LEU A 37 5.23 5.77 -3.92
N MET A 38 5.06 5.51 -2.62
CA MET A 38 6.15 5.12 -1.73
C MET A 38 6.85 3.82 -2.11
N GLN A 39 6.11 2.85 -2.66
CA GLN A 39 6.69 1.57 -3.06
C GLN A 39 7.62 1.69 -4.28
N LEU A 40 7.42 2.72 -5.14
CA LEU A 40 8.21 2.90 -6.36
C LEU A 40 9.71 3.16 -6.07
N ARG A 41 10.06 3.61 -4.86
CA ARG A 41 11.47 3.75 -4.46
C ARG A 41 12.26 2.45 -4.45
N ARG A 42 11.58 1.29 -4.55
CA ARG A 42 12.20 -0.04 -4.58
C ARG A 42 12.53 -0.53 -5.97
N LEU A 43 12.18 0.25 -6.99
CA LEU A 43 12.36 -0.09 -8.39
C LEU A 43 13.48 0.73 -9.00
N GLY A 44 14.23 0.14 -9.92
CA GLY A 44 15.12 0.85 -10.82
C GLY A 44 14.36 1.64 -11.88
N ILE A 45 14.95 2.71 -12.40
CA ILE A 45 14.32 3.52 -13.45
C ILE A 45 14.05 2.64 -14.68
N GLY A 46 12.81 2.67 -15.16
CA GLY A 46 12.36 1.88 -16.31
C GLY A 46 11.86 0.48 -15.96
N ASP A 47 11.99 0.05 -14.70
CA ASP A 47 11.46 -1.24 -14.27
C ASP A 47 9.93 -1.22 -14.17
N ASN A 48 9.34 -2.37 -14.49
CA ASN A 48 7.95 -2.67 -14.18
C ASN A 48 7.83 -3.28 -12.78
N ILE A 49 6.64 -3.19 -12.19
CA ILE A 49 6.35 -3.83 -10.91
C ILE A 49 6.29 -5.35 -11.12
N GLY A 50 7.28 -6.08 -10.60
CA GLY A 50 7.39 -7.54 -10.72
C GLY A 50 6.83 -8.30 -9.52
N GLU A 51 6.94 -7.74 -8.32
CA GLU A 51 6.61 -8.39 -7.04
C GLU A 51 5.10 -8.36 -6.77
N ALA A 52 4.53 -9.50 -6.36
CA ALA A 52 3.08 -9.70 -6.23
C ALA A 52 2.40 -8.74 -5.24
N HIS A 53 3.02 -8.47 -4.07
CA HIS A 53 2.46 -7.54 -3.09
C HIS A 53 2.52 -6.09 -3.55
N MET A 54 3.57 -5.72 -4.28
CA MET A 54 3.67 -4.40 -4.89
C MET A 54 2.62 -4.23 -5.99
N ARG A 55 2.43 -5.24 -6.85
CA ARG A 55 1.35 -5.26 -7.85
C ARG A 55 -0.01 -5.11 -7.21
N ASN A 56 -0.27 -5.86 -6.13
CA ASN A 56 -1.54 -5.77 -5.42
C ASN A 56 -1.80 -4.35 -4.89
N ARG A 57 -0.82 -3.70 -4.28
CA ARG A 57 -0.98 -2.31 -3.82
C ARG A 57 -1.17 -1.33 -4.98
N ALA A 58 -0.40 -1.49 -6.05
CA ALA A 58 -0.48 -0.62 -7.22
C ALA A 58 -1.88 -0.70 -7.86
N TRP A 59 -2.33 -1.88 -8.29
CA TRP A 59 -3.58 -1.98 -9.03
C TRP A 59 -4.80 -1.57 -8.21
N VAL A 60 -4.84 -1.89 -6.91
CA VAL A 60 -5.91 -1.44 -6.02
C VAL A 60 -5.91 0.09 -5.90
N SER A 61 -4.75 0.70 -5.65
CA SER A 61 -4.65 2.16 -5.48
C SER A 61 -4.94 2.91 -6.77
N HIS A 62 -4.37 2.47 -7.89
CA HIS A 62 -4.59 3.11 -9.20
C HIS A 62 -6.06 3.02 -9.62
N TRP A 63 -6.68 1.85 -9.47
CA TRP A 63 -8.10 1.68 -9.79
C TRP A 63 -8.97 2.61 -8.94
N VAL A 64 -8.74 2.63 -7.62
CA VAL A 64 -9.52 3.48 -6.70
C VAL A 64 -9.32 4.96 -7.02
N VAL A 65 -8.09 5.41 -7.26
CA VAL A 65 -7.80 6.82 -7.62
C VAL A 65 -8.47 7.21 -8.94
N GLU A 66 -8.43 6.33 -9.96
CA GLU A 66 -9.10 6.58 -11.24
C GLU A 66 -10.62 6.70 -11.09
N GLN A 67 -11.26 5.79 -10.31
CA GLN A 67 -12.70 5.91 -10.06
C GLN A 67 -13.03 7.16 -9.24
N ALA A 68 -12.22 7.47 -8.24
CA ALA A 68 -12.36 8.63 -7.37
C ALA A 68 -12.27 9.97 -8.10
N ALA A 69 -11.57 10.03 -9.23
CA ALA A 69 -11.49 11.22 -10.06
C ALA A 69 -12.83 11.65 -10.66
N LYS A 70 -13.80 10.71 -10.79
CA LYS A 70 -15.14 10.99 -11.36
C LYS A 70 -16.00 11.88 -10.46
N ASP A 71 -15.80 11.78 -9.15
CA ASP A 71 -16.56 12.53 -8.13
C ASP A 71 -15.65 13.38 -7.21
N ASN A 72 -14.34 13.45 -7.53
CA ASN A 72 -13.33 14.20 -6.81
C ASN A 72 -13.16 13.79 -5.34
N CYS A 73 -13.48 12.56 -4.98
CA CYS A 73 -13.27 12.07 -3.61
C CYS A 73 -11.80 11.79 -3.25
N ILE A 74 -10.93 11.62 -4.27
CA ILE A 74 -9.49 11.71 -4.14
C ILE A 74 -9.00 12.71 -5.19
N ARG A 75 -8.20 13.69 -4.76
CA ARG A 75 -7.60 14.67 -5.68
C ARG A 75 -6.09 14.46 -5.78
N GLU A 76 -5.60 14.43 -7.02
CA GLU A 76 -4.19 14.61 -7.29
C GLU A 76 -3.84 16.10 -7.21
N ILE A 77 -2.83 16.41 -6.42
CA ILE A 77 -2.37 17.78 -6.18
C ILE A 77 -0.90 17.88 -6.55
N ASN A 78 -0.55 18.88 -7.36
CA ASN A 78 0.85 19.22 -7.61
C ASN A 78 1.23 20.46 -6.78
N ARG A 79 2.27 20.34 -5.98
CA ARG A 79 2.87 21.46 -5.23
C ARG A 79 4.36 21.46 -5.46
N GLU A 80 4.88 22.54 -6.03
CA GLU A 80 6.32 22.70 -6.31
C GLU A 80 6.92 21.53 -7.09
N GLY A 81 6.20 21.06 -8.11
CA GLY A 81 6.61 19.92 -8.93
C GLY A 81 6.54 18.56 -8.24
N LYS A 82 5.89 18.47 -7.08
CA LYS A 82 5.69 17.22 -6.33
C LYS A 82 4.23 16.82 -6.34
N THR A 83 3.97 15.57 -6.71
CA THR A 83 2.63 14.99 -6.74
C THR A 83 2.24 14.45 -5.35
N TYR A 84 0.99 14.74 -4.96
CA TYR A 84 0.33 14.24 -3.75
C TYR A 84 -1.07 13.76 -4.10
N TYR A 85 -1.59 12.82 -3.31
CA TYR A 85 -2.98 12.37 -3.37
C TYR A 85 -3.65 12.72 -2.06
N ASN A 86 -4.76 13.47 -2.13
CA ASN A 86 -5.52 13.92 -0.97
C ASN A 86 -6.91 13.31 -1.00
N ILE A 87 -7.28 12.59 0.06
CA ILE A 87 -8.62 12.01 0.21
C ILE A 87 -9.53 13.09 0.79
N GLU A 88 -10.58 13.46 0.05
CA GLU A 88 -11.58 14.46 0.44
C GLU A 88 -12.82 13.79 1.06
N ASP A 89 -13.19 12.60 0.59
CA ASP A 89 -14.33 11.82 1.08
C ASP A 89 -13.94 10.36 1.34
N TYR A 90 -13.68 10.06 2.60
CA TYR A 90 -13.31 8.70 3.05
C TYR A 90 -14.48 7.71 2.98
N GLY A 91 -15.73 8.20 3.12
CA GLY A 91 -16.92 7.37 2.96
C GLY A 91 -17.04 6.85 1.53
N ARG A 92 -16.86 7.74 0.56
CA ARG A 92 -16.87 7.38 -0.85
C ARG A 92 -15.71 6.46 -1.22
N VAL A 93 -14.52 6.68 -0.68
CA VAL A 93 -13.37 5.79 -0.89
C VAL A 93 -13.64 4.39 -0.32
N ARG A 94 -14.32 4.28 0.83
CA ARG A 94 -14.78 2.99 1.37
C ARG A 94 -15.70 2.26 0.38
N GLU A 95 -16.66 2.99 -0.21
CA GLU A 95 -17.57 2.41 -1.23
C GLU A 95 -16.78 1.88 -2.43
N LEU A 96 -15.80 2.65 -2.93
CA LEU A 96 -14.93 2.22 -4.04
C LEU A 96 -14.15 0.95 -3.71
N PHE A 97 -13.60 0.82 -2.50
CA PHE A 97 -13.00 -0.46 -2.07
C PHE A 97 -14.01 -1.61 -2.07
N GLY A 98 -15.27 -1.34 -1.69
CA GLY A 98 -16.36 -2.31 -1.73
C GLY A 98 -16.75 -2.71 -3.16
N GLU A 99 -16.81 -1.75 -4.08
CA GLU A 99 -17.08 -1.98 -5.51
C GLU A 99 -16.00 -2.87 -6.12
N LEU A 100 -14.73 -2.52 -5.88
CA LEU A 100 -13.60 -3.31 -6.36
C LEU A 100 -13.56 -4.71 -5.76
N LEU A 101 -13.88 -4.84 -4.48
CA LEU A 101 -13.97 -6.14 -3.80
C LEU A 101 -15.06 -7.03 -4.42
N ARG A 102 -16.23 -6.48 -4.75
CA ARG A 102 -17.30 -7.21 -5.45
C ARG A 102 -16.83 -7.68 -6.83
N GLU A 103 -16.16 -6.84 -7.59
CA GLU A 103 -15.66 -7.20 -8.93
C GLU A 103 -14.60 -8.31 -8.84
N VAL A 104 -13.65 -8.21 -7.92
CA VAL A 104 -12.66 -9.28 -7.70
C VAL A 104 -13.32 -10.58 -7.28
N GLN A 105 -14.36 -10.51 -6.43
CA GLN A 105 -15.09 -11.71 -6.03
C GLN A 105 -15.87 -12.32 -7.19
N ARG A 106 -16.48 -11.50 -8.06
CA ARG A 106 -17.11 -11.96 -9.31
C ARG A 106 -16.08 -12.68 -10.20
N ILE A 107 -14.97 -12.01 -10.49
CA ILE A 107 -13.87 -12.56 -11.31
C ILE A 107 -13.43 -13.94 -10.78
N LYS A 108 -13.19 -14.03 -9.47
CA LYS A 108 -12.77 -15.30 -8.85
C LYS A 108 -13.82 -16.39 -8.92
N SER A 109 -15.08 -16.06 -8.61
CA SER A 109 -16.18 -17.04 -8.58
C SER A 109 -16.54 -17.57 -9.97
N GLN A 110 -16.34 -16.75 -11.00
CA GLN A 110 -16.65 -17.11 -12.39
C GLN A 110 -15.45 -17.65 -13.17
N GLY A 111 -14.24 -17.60 -12.60
CA GLY A 111 -13.01 -17.96 -13.30
C GLY A 111 -12.69 -17.05 -14.48
N ASP A 112 -13.08 -15.78 -14.40
CA ASP A 112 -12.92 -14.79 -15.47
C ASP A 112 -11.44 -14.31 -15.58
N TYR A 113 -10.64 -15.13 -16.26
CA TYR A 113 -9.21 -14.89 -16.41
C TYR A 113 -8.89 -13.58 -17.15
N GLU A 114 -9.67 -13.26 -18.20
CA GLU A 114 -9.40 -12.06 -19.01
C GLU A 114 -9.66 -10.77 -18.21
N ALA A 115 -10.71 -10.72 -17.41
CA ALA A 115 -10.96 -9.60 -16.51
C ALA A 115 -9.89 -9.49 -15.41
N ALA A 116 -9.44 -10.62 -14.83
CA ALA A 116 -8.35 -10.63 -13.88
C ALA A 116 -7.05 -10.07 -14.48
N LYS A 117 -6.70 -10.53 -15.68
CA LYS A 117 -5.53 -10.08 -16.44
C LYS A 117 -5.61 -8.59 -16.75
N ALA A 118 -6.76 -8.12 -17.24
CA ALA A 118 -6.97 -6.70 -17.55
C ALA A 118 -6.79 -5.80 -16.32
N LEU A 119 -7.30 -6.18 -15.15
CA LEU A 119 -7.08 -5.45 -13.89
C LEU A 119 -5.60 -5.37 -13.52
N VAL A 120 -4.90 -6.50 -13.54
CA VAL A 120 -3.50 -6.56 -13.11
C VAL A 120 -2.58 -5.83 -14.10
N GLU A 121 -2.72 -6.08 -15.39
CA GLU A 121 -1.87 -5.46 -16.43
C GLU A 121 -2.20 -3.98 -16.62
N GLY A 122 -3.47 -3.59 -16.48
CA GLY A 122 -3.91 -2.20 -16.63
C GLY A 122 -3.43 -1.31 -15.49
N TYR A 123 -3.45 -1.80 -14.26
CA TYR A 123 -3.23 -0.97 -13.08
C TYR A 123 -2.02 -1.36 -12.20
N GLY A 124 -1.50 -2.59 -12.34
CA GLY A 124 -0.56 -3.13 -11.35
C GLY A 124 0.87 -3.34 -11.85
N VAL A 125 1.15 -3.15 -13.13
CA VAL A 125 2.45 -3.51 -13.72
C VAL A 125 3.24 -2.29 -14.14
N LYS A 126 2.63 -1.38 -14.89
CA LYS A 126 3.31 -0.21 -15.45
C LYS A 126 3.51 0.87 -14.41
N VAL A 127 4.64 1.57 -14.53
CA VAL A 127 5.01 2.70 -13.68
C VAL A 127 5.08 3.95 -14.54
N ASP A 128 4.45 5.03 -14.11
CA ASP A 128 4.60 6.34 -14.73
C ASP A 128 6.05 6.84 -14.53
N PRO A 129 6.82 7.09 -15.61
CA PRO A 129 8.23 7.46 -15.49
C PRO A 129 8.46 8.78 -14.76
N GLU A 130 7.56 9.75 -14.88
CA GLU A 130 7.73 11.06 -14.26
C GLU A 130 7.41 10.98 -12.74
N ILE A 131 6.37 10.27 -12.37
CA ILE A 131 6.08 9.96 -10.96
C ILE A 131 7.23 9.17 -10.34
N HIS A 132 7.78 8.19 -11.06
CA HIS A 132 8.91 7.39 -10.56
C HIS A 132 10.13 8.25 -10.28
N LYS A 133 10.54 9.11 -11.23
CA LYS A 133 11.65 10.06 -11.03
C LYS A 133 11.42 10.97 -9.82
N GLN A 134 10.21 11.51 -9.68
CA GLN A 134 9.85 12.33 -8.52
C GLN A 134 10.03 11.55 -7.21
N VAL A 135 9.56 10.30 -7.15
CA VAL A 135 9.65 9.47 -5.94
C VAL A 135 11.10 9.18 -5.57
N LEU A 136 11.93 8.82 -6.53
CA LEU A 136 13.36 8.55 -6.30
C LEU A 136 14.10 9.80 -5.81
N SER A 137 13.91 10.94 -6.48
CA SER A 137 14.52 12.22 -6.07
C SER A 137 14.10 12.64 -4.67
N ARG A 138 12.81 12.48 -4.32
CA ARG A 138 12.30 12.80 -2.97
C ARG A 138 12.86 11.85 -1.91
N ALA A 139 12.97 10.56 -2.22
CA ALA A 139 13.55 9.58 -1.30
C ALA A 139 15.03 9.86 -1.02
N GLU A 140 15.79 10.19 -2.06
CA GLU A 140 17.20 10.59 -1.95
C GLU A 140 17.36 11.86 -1.11
N ALA A 141 16.62 12.93 -1.41
CA ALA A 141 16.68 14.20 -0.68
C ALA A 141 16.31 14.06 0.81
N LEU A 142 15.46 13.08 1.16
CA LEU A 142 15.05 12.81 2.54
C LEU A 142 15.89 11.72 3.23
N GLY A 143 16.88 11.14 2.55
CA GLY A 143 17.68 10.04 3.08
C GLY A 143 16.87 8.77 3.36
N ILE A 144 15.75 8.56 2.66
CA ILE A 144 14.87 7.40 2.87
C ILE A 144 15.38 6.23 2.04
N ALA A 145 15.87 5.20 2.71
CA ALA A 145 16.30 3.96 2.05
C ALA A 145 15.12 3.26 1.33
N PRO A 146 15.39 2.54 0.22
CA PRO A 146 14.37 1.78 -0.51
C PRO A 146 13.72 0.69 0.36
N TYR A 147 14.47 0.12 1.30
CA TYR A 147 13.98 -0.84 2.28
C TYR A 147 14.29 -0.34 3.69
N GLY A 148 13.32 -0.46 4.60
CA GLY A 148 13.58 -0.30 6.03
C GLY A 148 14.50 -1.44 6.50
N GLY A 149 15.50 -1.10 7.32
CA GLY A 149 16.33 -2.12 7.96
C GLY A 149 15.51 -2.94 8.95
N PHE A 150 15.69 -4.26 8.96
CA PHE A 150 15.32 -5.04 10.13
C PHE A 150 16.34 -4.72 11.23
N ILE A 151 15.83 -4.41 12.41
CA ILE A 151 16.67 -4.47 13.61
C ILE A 151 16.87 -5.96 13.88
N ASN A 152 18.02 -6.48 13.43
CA ASN A 152 18.46 -7.80 13.84
C ASN A 152 19.29 -7.62 15.12
N PRO A 153 18.73 -7.90 16.30
CA PRO A 153 19.49 -7.84 17.52
C PRO A 153 20.61 -8.89 17.44
N LYS A 154 21.82 -8.50 17.85
CA LYS A 154 22.94 -9.46 17.96
C LYS A 154 22.71 -10.29 19.20
N LEU A 155 22.21 -11.50 19.03
CA LEU A 155 22.09 -12.45 20.12
C LEU A 155 23.48 -12.97 20.52
N VAL A 156 23.79 -12.87 21.80
CA VAL A 156 25.05 -13.39 22.37
C VAL A 156 24.69 -14.52 23.32
N ALA A 157 25.12 -15.74 22.96
CA ALA A 157 24.93 -16.90 23.81
C ALA A 157 26.08 -17.03 24.83
N THR A 158 25.74 -17.20 26.09
CA THR A 158 26.66 -17.65 27.12
C THR A 158 26.57 -19.17 27.22
N THR A 159 27.71 -19.85 27.11
CA THR A 159 27.79 -21.32 27.15
C THR A 159 28.60 -21.81 28.33
N ASP A 160 28.29 -23.01 28.81
CA ASP A 160 29.14 -23.72 29.77
C ASP A 160 30.37 -24.37 29.09
N THR A 161 31.20 -25.06 29.88
CA THR A 161 32.40 -25.74 29.41
C THR A 161 32.12 -26.93 28.46
N SER A 162 30.90 -27.42 28.42
CA SER A 162 30.42 -28.45 27.48
C SER A 162 29.89 -27.91 26.17
N GLY A 163 29.71 -26.57 26.06
CA GLY A 163 29.09 -25.89 24.92
C GLY A 163 27.57 -25.78 25.01
N ALA A 164 26.96 -26.17 26.12
CA ALA A 164 25.53 -25.99 26.32
C ALA A 164 25.20 -24.51 26.58
N ILE A 165 24.14 -24.01 25.96
CA ILE A 165 23.71 -22.61 26.11
C ILE A 165 23.08 -22.44 27.51
N LEU A 166 23.66 -21.56 28.31
CA LEU A 166 23.17 -21.20 29.65
C LEU A 166 22.22 -19.99 29.60
N ASP A 167 22.52 -19.03 28.74
CA ASP A 167 21.75 -17.80 28.60
C ASP A 167 21.91 -17.19 27.21
N VAL A 168 20.96 -16.35 26.80
CA VAL A 168 21.03 -15.56 25.55
C VAL A 168 20.67 -14.12 25.85
N THR A 169 21.61 -13.20 25.63
CA THR A 169 21.41 -11.76 25.80
C THR A 169 21.35 -11.04 24.44
N LEU A 170 20.74 -9.83 24.43
CA LEU A 170 20.70 -8.90 23.30
C LEU A 170 21.93 -7.99 23.31
#